data_c4066df6b37f8af35c098dfb00f982bf
#
_entry.id   c4066df6b37f8af35c098dfb00f982bf
#
_cell.length_a   1.000
_cell.length_b   1.000
_cell.length_c   1.000
_cell.angle_alpha   90.00
_cell.angle_beta   90.00
_cell.angle_gamma   90.00
#
_symmetry.space_group_name_H-M   'P 1'
#
loop_
_entity.id
_entity.type
_entity.pdbx_description
1 polymer ?
#
loop_
_entity_poly.entity_id
_entity_poly.type
_entity_poly.pdbx_seq_one_letter_code
_entity_poly.pdbx_strand_id
1 'polypeptide(L)'
;MAKKSKTAAVAPAEECPIRHIAFIMDGNGRWAKKRGMPREYGHRFGAENFRKVMRHCCERGIHSSTFYVFSTENWKRPQKEVDSILKLLDRYLDDCRKELDENDVRFLFIGDKSPFSESLQKKMNDIERDSKDNSYIVNLALNYGGRGEILHAVNSFLHDGREAVNEEDMTAAMYTHESPELDLIVRTGGDMRISNFLLWQAAYAELYFTDVLWPDFSAEDVDAAIENFKSRKRRFGGV
;
A
#
# COMPACT_ATOMS: atom_id res chain seq x y z
N MET A 1 7.23 -22.12 50.86
CA MET A 1 8.22 -21.28 50.18
C MET A 1 7.99 -21.39 48.70
N ALA A 2 7.28 -20.42 48.10
CA ALA A 2 6.97 -20.41 46.66
C ALA A 2 8.05 -19.61 45.95
N LYS A 3 8.76 -20.25 45.00
CA LYS A 3 9.74 -19.57 44.12
C LYS A 3 8.99 -18.68 43.15
N LYS A 4 9.16 -17.37 43.29
CA LYS A 4 8.76 -16.38 42.28
C LYS A 4 9.63 -16.59 41.00
N SER A 5 8.97 -17.03 39.94
CA SER A 5 9.53 -17.02 38.60
C SER A 5 9.84 -15.55 38.20
N LYS A 6 11.09 -15.22 37.95
CA LYS A 6 11.51 -13.97 37.34
C LYS A 6 11.10 -14.04 35.86
N THR A 7 10.05 -13.34 35.49
CA THR A 7 9.75 -13.01 34.09
C THR A 7 10.94 -12.17 33.59
N ALA A 8 11.70 -12.70 32.64
CA ALA A 8 12.75 -11.94 31.96
C ALA A 8 12.07 -10.77 31.25
N ALA A 9 12.52 -9.55 31.52
CA ALA A 9 12.12 -8.37 30.79
C ALA A 9 12.55 -8.57 29.34
N VAL A 10 11.59 -8.70 28.43
CA VAL A 10 11.83 -8.63 26.97
C VAL A 10 12.39 -7.23 26.73
N ALA A 11 13.59 -7.15 26.14
CA ALA A 11 14.14 -5.86 25.70
C ALA A 11 13.10 -5.18 24.79
N PRO A 12 12.91 -3.85 24.88
CA PRO A 12 12.02 -3.15 23.98
C PRO A 12 12.45 -3.48 22.54
N ALA A 13 11.53 -3.96 21.72
CA ALA A 13 11.77 -4.18 20.31
C ALA A 13 12.32 -2.87 19.73
N GLU A 14 13.43 -2.93 19.00
CA GLU A 14 13.95 -1.75 18.30
C GLU A 14 12.82 -1.17 17.44
N GLU A 15 12.55 0.11 17.63
CA GLU A 15 11.52 0.83 16.88
C GLU A 15 11.82 0.73 15.38
N CYS A 16 10.84 0.32 14.59
CA CYS A 16 11.03 0.16 13.15
C CYS A 16 11.39 1.54 12.55
N PRO A 17 12.50 1.67 11.81
CA PRO A 17 12.92 2.96 11.27
C PRO A 17 12.03 3.42 10.11
N ILE A 18 11.15 2.55 9.61
CA ILE A 18 10.20 2.83 8.53
C ILE A 18 8.85 3.12 9.15
N ARG A 19 8.32 4.30 8.89
CA ARG A 19 6.97 4.70 9.31
C ARG A 19 5.93 4.47 8.23
N HIS A 20 6.32 4.62 6.95
CA HIS A 20 5.46 4.39 5.81
C HIS A 20 6.18 3.58 4.73
N ILE A 21 5.61 2.43 4.38
CA ILE A 21 6.10 1.54 3.33
C ILE A 21 5.06 1.40 2.21
N ALA A 22 5.50 1.36 0.96
CA ALA A 22 4.60 1.18 -0.18
C ALA A 22 5.01 -0.03 -1.02
N PHE A 23 4.01 -0.74 -1.59
CA PHE A 23 4.21 -1.97 -2.34
C PHE A 23 3.64 -1.88 -3.75
N ILE A 24 4.48 -2.16 -4.75
CA ILE A 24 4.06 -2.45 -6.12
C ILE A 24 4.02 -3.97 -6.26
N MET A 25 2.82 -4.54 -6.19
CA MET A 25 2.52 -5.96 -6.11
C MET A 25 2.60 -6.64 -7.48
N ASP A 26 3.81 -6.66 -8.07
CA ASP A 26 4.03 -7.21 -9.41
C ASP A 26 4.38 -8.69 -9.38
N GLY A 27 4.05 -9.38 -10.48
CA GLY A 27 4.40 -10.78 -10.68
C GLY A 27 3.25 -11.77 -10.60
N ASN A 28 2.02 -11.38 -10.24
CA ASN A 28 0.85 -12.27 -10.10
C ASN A 28 0.62 -13.13 -11.35
N GLY A 29 0.59 -12.51 -12.53
CA GLY A 29 0.37 -13.24 -13.79
C GLY A 29 1.52 -14.17 -14.17
N ARG A 30 2.76 -13.77 -13.92
CA ARG A 30 3.97 -14.58 -14.16
C ARG A 30 4.01 -15.78 -13.22
N TRP A 31 3.61 -15.58 -11.97
CA TRP A 31 3.49 -16.64 -10.97
C TRP A 31 2.52 -17.74 -11.38
N ALA A 32 1.32 -17.37 -11.84
CA ALA A 32 0.32 -18.31 -12.34
C ALA A 32 0.84 -19.07 -13.58
N LYS A 33 1.43 -18.33 -14.55
CA LYS A 33 1.99 -18.92 -15.77
C LYS A 33 3.07 -19.96 -15.48
N LYS A 34 3.99 -19.68 -14.53
CA LYS A 34 5.04 -20.64 -14.11
C LYS A 34 4.46 -21.94 -13.55
N ARG A 35 3.22 -21.93 -13.06
CA ARG A 35 2.50 -23.07 -12.45
C ARG A 35 1.45 -23.69 -13.37
N GLY A 36 1.41 -23.28 -14.66
CA GLY A 36 0.41 -23.76 -15.62
C GLY A 36 -1.03 -23.35 -15.27
N MET A 37 -1.21 -22.32 -14.45
CA MET A 37 -2.52 -21.86 -13.98
C MET A 37 -3.00 -20.65 -14.79
N PRO A 38 -4.33 -20.46 -14.91
CA PRO A 38 -4.91 -19.22 -15.43
C PRO A 38 -4.44 -18.00 -14.60
N ARG A 39 -4.28 -16.86 -15.26
CA ARG A 39 -3.75 -15.62 -14.68
C ARG A 39 -4.54 -15.14 -13.46
N GLU A 40 -5.84 -15.40 -13.45
CA GLU A 40 -6.77 -15.07 -12.35
C GLU A 40 -6.37 -15.70 -11.01
N TYR A 41 -5.79 -16.91 -11.04
CA TYR A 41 -5.29 -17.57 -9.82
C TYR A 41 -4.12 -16.80 -9.21
N GLY A 42 -3.23 -16.24 -10.04
CA GLY A 42 -2.15 -15.38 -9.52
C GLY A 42 -2.67 -14.17 -8.75
N HIS A 43 -3.70 -13.51 -9.26
CA HIS A 43 -4.35 -12.39 -8.56
C HIS A 43 -5.02 -12.83 -7.26
N ARG A 44 -5.65 -14.00 -7.24
CA ARG A 44 -6.26 -14.54 -6.01
C ARG A 44 -5.21 -14.82 -4.94
N PHE A 45 -4.13 -15.52 -5.29
CA PHE A 45 -3.04 -15.80 -4.34
C PHE A 45 -2.33 -14.50 -3.91
N GLY A 46 -2.20 -13.53 -4.83
CA GLY A 46 -1.67 -12.22 -4.49
C GLY A 46 -2.54 -11.44 -3.48
N ALA A 47 -3.87 -11.57 -3.55
CA ALA A 47 -4.78 -10.98 -2.58
C ALA A 47 -4.69 -11.65 -1.21
N GLU A 48 -4.51 -12.98 -1.17
CA GLU A 48 -4.25 -13.71 0.07
C GLU A 48 -2.91 -13.29 0.70
N ASN A 49 -1.87 -13.08 -0.14
CA ASN A 49 -0.56 -12.63 0.31
C ASN A 49 -0.56 -11.21 0.84
N PHE A 50 -1.36 -10.31 0.22
CA PHE A 50 -1.52 -8.95 0.71
C PHE A 50 -1.85 -8.90 2.21
N ARG A 51 -2.80 -9.73 2.69
CA ARG A 51 -3.17 -9.76 4.11
C ARG A 51 -2.01 -10.15 5.02
N LYS A 52 -1.20 -11.13 4.60
CA LYS A 52 -0.03 -11.58 5.37
C LYS A 52 1.00 -10.46 5.49
N VAL A 53 1.33 -9.82 4.37
CA VAL A 53 2.28 -8.72 4.34
C VAL A 53 1.77 -7.51 5.13
N MET A 54 0.49 -7.15 4.98
CA MET A 54 -0.15 -6.07 5.75
C MET A 54 -0.06 -6.30 7.25
N ARG A 55 -0.45 -7.49 7.72
CA ARG A 55 -0.38 -7.85 9.15
C ARG A 55 1.05 -7.82 9.66
N HIS A 56 2.00 -8.38 8.90
CA HIS A 56 3.42 -8.35 9.28
C HIS A 56 3.94 -6.92 9.40
N CYS A 57 3.61 -6.02 8.48
CA CYS A 57 3.96 -4.60 8.59
C CYS A 57 3.39 -3.96 9.86
N CYS A 58 2.13 -4.25 10.21
CA CYS A 58 1.52 -3.80 11.46
C CYS A 58 2.27 -4.35 12.69
N GLU A 59 2.57 -5.65 12.73
CA GLU A 59 3.33 -6.32 13.81
C GLU A 59 4.74 -5.76 13.96
N ARG A 60 5.36 -5.30 12.87
CA ARG A 60 6.67 -4.62 12.88
C ARG A 60 6.61 -3.18 13.37
N GLY A 61 5.44 -2.66 13.72
CA GLY A 61 5.25 -1.29 14.21
C GLY A 61 5.35 -0.22 13.12
N ILE A 62 5.19 -0.59 11.84
CA ILE A 62 5.06 0.36 10.74
C ILE A 62 3.72 1.08 10.90
N HIS A 63 3.72 2.41 10.78
CA HIS A 63 2.52 3.22 11.00
C HIS A 63 1.56 3.19 9.80
N SER A 64 2.08 3.15 8.59
CA SER A 64 1.29 3.18 7.36
C SER A 64 1.84 2.27 6.27
N SER A 65 0.96 1.64 5.50
CA SER A 65 1.32 0.87 4.31
C SER A 65 0.44 1.26 3.13
N THR A 66 1.04 1.44 1.94
CA THR A 66 0.30 1.74 0.71
C THR A 66 0.49 0.63 -0.31
N PHE A 67 -0.60 0.11 -0.87
CA PHE A 67 -0.58 -1.00 -1.82
C PHE A 67 -1.14 -0.58 -3.18
N TYR A 68 -0.38 -0.82 -4.25
CA TYR A 68 -0.79 -0.53 -5.62
C TYR A 68 -1.67 -1.67 -6.17
N VAL A 69 -2.97 -1.57 -5.94
CA VAL A 69 -3.94 -2.63 -6.28
C VAL A 69 -4.39 -2.55 -7.73
N PHE A 70 -4.75 -1.34 -8.20
CA PHE A 70 -5.26 -1.13 -9.57
C PHE A 70 -4.84 0.24 -10.09
N SER A 71 -3.99 0.25 -11.13
CA SER A 71 -3.54 1.51 -11.76
C SER A 71 -4.52 1.97 -12.85
N THR A 72 -4.47 3.26 -13.18
CA THR A 72 -5.23 3.83 -14.31
C THR A 72 -4.92 3.12 -15.63
N GLU A 73 -3.71 2.62 -15.83
CA GLU A 73 -3.30 1.87 -17.01
C GLU A 73 -3.94 0.49 -17.09
N ASN A 74 -4.40 -0.07 -15.96
CA ASN A 74 -4.99 -1.42 -15.94
C ASN A 74 -6.34 -1.49 -16.68
N TRP A 75 -7.04 -0.38 -16.87
CA TRP A 75 -8.25 -0.33 -17.71
C TRP A 75 -7.98 -0.72 -19.18
N LYS A 76 -6.73 -0.60 -19.65
CA LYS A 76 -6.31 -1.00 -21.01
C LYS A 76 -6.13 -2.50 -21.18
N ARG A 77 -6.24 -3.29 -20.11
CA ARG A 77 -6.18 -4.76 -20.16
C ARG A 77 -7.42 -5.33 -20.83
N PRO A 78 -7.37 -6.58 -21.30
CA PRO A 78 -8.57 -7.26 -21.83
C PRO A 78 -9.72 -7.19 -20.81
N GLN A 79 -10.92 -6.86 -21.27
CA GLN A 79 -12.09 -6.62 -20.39
C GLN A 79 -12.33 -7.79 -19.42
N LYS A 80 -12.17 -9.02 -19.87
CA LYS A 80 -12.31 -10.22 -19.03
C LYS A 80 -11.35 -10.23 -17.83
N GLU A 81 -10.13 -9.71 -18.01
CA GLU A 81 -9.15 -9.58 -16.90
C GLU A 81 -9.57 -8.47 -15.94
N VAL A 82 -9.99 -7.33 -16.46
CA VAL A 82 -10.51 -6.20 -15.65
C VAL A 82 -11.70 -6.67 -14.80
N ASP A 83 -12.68 -7.33 -15.41
CA ASP A 83 -13.86 -7.84 -14.70
C ASP A 83 -13.49 -8.83 -13.59
N SER A 84 -12.49 -9.68 -13.84
CA SER A 84 -11.99 -10.63 -12.84
C SER A 84 -11.33 -9.93 -11.66
N ILE A 85 -10.54 -8.88 -11.92
CA ILE A 85 -9.89 -8.08 -10.87
C ILE A 85 -10.94 -7.33 -10.05
N LEU A 86 -11.95 -6.71 -10.69
CA LEU A 86 -13.02 -6.00 -9.99
C LEU A 86 -13.88 -6.93 -9.14
N LYS A 87 -14.19 -8.14 -9.63
CA LYS A 87 -14.87 -9.17 -8.82
C LYS A 87 -14.03 -9.63 -7.62
N LEU A 88 -12.72 -9.72 -7.79
CA LEU A 88 -11.81 -10.06 -6.69
C LEU A 88 -11.77 -8.91 -5.67
N LEU A 89 -11.70 -7.66 -6.14
CA LEU A 89 -11.77 -6.48 -5.29
C LEU A 89 -13.06 -6.45 -4.46
N ASP A 90 -14.21 -6.68 -5.10
CA ASP A 90 -15.51 -6.69 -4.41
C ASP A 90 -15.54 -7.69 -3.25
N ARG A 91 -15.07 -8.93 -3.48
CA ARG A 91 -14.93 -9.94 -2.42
C ARG A 91 -13.94 -9.52 -1.34
N TYR A 92 -12.84 -8.89 -1.76
CA TYR A 92 -11.80 -8.44 -0.86
C TYR A 92 -12.33 -7.35 0.09
N LEU A 93 -13.16 -6.43 -0.39
CA LEU A 93 -13.80 -5.42 0.45
C LEU A 93 -14.72 -6.05 1.52
N ASP A 94 -15.42 -7.15 1.19
CA ASP A 94 -16.21 -7.88 2.18
C ASP A 94 -15.32 -8.54 3.27
N ASP A 95 -14.11 -8.94 2.90
CA ASP A 95 -13.13 -9.49 3.86
C ASP A 95 -12.44 -8.38 4.69
N CYS A 96 -12.18 -7.19 4.11
CA CYS A 96 -11.65 -6.05 4.86
C CYS A 96 -12.49 -5.72 6.10
N ARG A 97 -13.80 -5.84 6.01
CA ARG A 97 -14.69 -5.61 7.17
C ARG A 97 -14.36 -6.51 8.36
N LYS A 98 -13.92 -7.74 8.13
CA LYS A 98 -13.52 -8.67 9.20
C LYS A 98 -12.19 -8.26 9.84
N GLU A 99 -11.30 -7.63 9.05
CA GLU A 99 -10.00 -7.15 9.54
C GLU A 99 -10.14 -5.89 10.42
N LEU A 100 -11.21 -5.10 10.25
CA LEU A 100 -11.44 -3.87 11.03
C LEU A 100 -11.51 -4.14 12.52
N ASP A 101 -12.22 -5.21 12.90
CA ASP A 101 -12.49 -5.53 14.30
C ASP A 101 -11.31 -6.26 14.96
N GLU A 102 -10.46 -6.92 14.16
CA GLU A 102 -9.40 -7.82 14.68
C GLU A 102 -8.03 -7.14 14.82
N ASN A 103 -7.72 -6.13 13.97
CA ASN A 103 -6.33 -5.68 13.78
C ASN A 103 -6.10 -4.16 13.89
N ASP A 104 -7.03 -3.37 14.38
CA ASP A 104 -6.91 -1.91 14.52
C ASP A 104 -6.47 -1.21 13.21
N VAL A 105 -6.98 -1.70 12.06
CA VAL A 105 -6.61 -1.24 10.72
C VAL A 105 -7.56 -0.16 10.22
N ARG A 106 -7.02 1.01 9.86
CA ARG A 106 -7.72 2.08 9.16
C ARG A 106 -7.49 1.96 7.66
N PHE A 107 -8.54 1.66 6.89
CA PHE A 107 -8.45 1.60 5.44
C PHE A 107 -8.77 2.95 4.80
N LEU A 108 -7.95 3.34 3.82
CA LEU A 108 -8.18 4.47 2.93
C LEU A 108 -8.07 4.00 1.47
N PHE A 109 -9.07 4.33 0.66
CA PHE A 109 -9.08 3.99 -0.76
C PHE A 109 -8.68 5.22 -1.57
N ILE A 110 -7.44 5.25 -2.03
CA ILE A 110 -6.83 6.37 -2.73
C ILE A 110 -6.91 6.22 -4.25
N GLY A 111 -7.19 7.31 -4.95
CA GLY A 111 -7.40 7.39 -6.39
C GLY A 111 -8.82 7.83 -6.76
N ASP A 112 -9.11 7.87 -8.06
CA ASP A 112 -10.42 8.26 -8.56
C ASP A 112 -11.42 7.09 -8.48
N LYS A 113 -12.39 7.20 -7.58
CA LYS A 113 -13.42 6.17 -7.34
C LYS A 113 -14.55 6.22 -8.38
N SER A 114 -14.66 7.26 -9.19
CA SER A 114 -15.80 7.50 -10.08
C SER A 114 -16.07 6.41 -11.14
N PRO A 115 -15.05 5.70 -11.69
CA PRO A 115 -15.29 4.63 -12.66
C PRO A 115 -15.81 3.32 -12.06
N PHE A 116 -15.79 3.17 -10.73
CA PHE A 116 -16.31 1.97 -10.07
C PHE A 116 -17.84 2.03 -9.92
N SER A 117 -18.49 0.88 -9.84
CA SER A 117 -19.93 0.81 -9.60
C SER A 117 -20.33 1.48 -8.28
N GLU A 118 -21.54 2.02 -8.19
CA GLU A 118 -22.08 2.64 -6.97
C GLU A 118 -21.98 1.69 -5.75
N SER A 119 -22.22 0.39 -5.97
CA SER A 119 -22.09 -0.63 -4.92
C SER A 119 -20.66 -0.72 -4.37
N LEU A 120 -19.66 -0.73 -5.26
CA LEU A 120 -18.23 -0.75 -4.86
C LEU A 120 -17.83 0.53 -4.15
N GLN A 121 -18.24 1.70 -4.68
CA GLN A 121 -17.99 3.00 -4.05
C GLN A 121 -18.59 3.05 -2.64
N LYS A 122 -19.84 2.58 -2.50
CA LYS A 122 -20.51 2.51 -1.19
C LYS A 122 -19.75 1.62 -0.22
N LYS A 123 -19.32 0.41 -0.64
CA LYS A 123 -18.51 -0.49 0.21
C LYS A 123 -17.21 0.17 0.69
N MET A 124 -16.48 0.85 -0.22
CA MET A 124 -15.26 1.58 0.13
C MET A 124 -15.52 2.66 1.16
N ASN A 125 -16.54 3.52 0.92
CA ASN A 125 -16.88 4.61 1.83
C ASN A 125 -17.36 4.09 3.21
N ASP A 126 -18.12 2.99 3.24
CA ASP A 126 -18.55 2.36 4.50
C ASP A 126 -17.34 1.84 5.30
N ILE A 127 -16.35 1.19 4.64
CA ILE A 127 -15.14 0.69 5.29
C ILE A 127 -14.28 1.85 5.81
N GLU A 128 -14.08 2.91 5.03
CA GLU A 128 -13.34 4.11 5.48
C GLU A 128 -13.99 4.73 6.72
N ARG A 129 -15.31 4.89 6.70
CA ARG A 129 -16.06 5.44 7.85
C ARG A 129 -15.94 4.55 9.09
N ASP A 130 -16.13 3.23 8.91
CA ASP A 130 -16.20 2.27 10.00
C ASP A 130 -14.80 2.02 10.63
N SER A 131 -13.70 2.32 9.90
CA SER A 131 -12.31 2.17 10.35
C SER A 131 -11.63 3.49 10.77
N LYS A 132 -12.34 4.61 10.76
CA LYS A 132 -11.73 5.97 10.90
C LYS A 132 -10.93 6.20 12.19
N ASP A 133 -11.29 5.50 13.25
CA ASP A 133 -10.69 5.67 14.58
C ASP A 133 -9.53 4.67 14.84
N ASN A 134 -9.23 3.80 13.88
CA ASN A 134 -8.15 2.81 13.97
C ASN A 134 -6.78 3.43 13.66
N SER A 135 -5.72 2.83 14.20
CA SER A 135 -4.38 3.44 14.25
C SER A 135 -3.47 3.08 13.08
N TYR A 136 -3.51 1.83 12.60
CA TYR A 136 -2.65 1.38 11.50
C TYR A 136 -3.27 1.72 10.14
N ILE A 137 -2.64 2.64 9.39
CA ILE A 137 -3.19 3.13 8.13
C ILE A 137 -2.80 2.21 6.96
N VAL A 138 -3.81 1.75 6.23
CA VAL A 138 -3.64 0.98 4.98
C VAL A 138 -4.27 1.73 3.81
N ASN A 139 -3.43 2.29 2.94
CA ASN A 139 -3.87 2.93 1.71
C ASN A 139 -3.95 1.89 0.59
N LEU A 140 -5.13 1.73 -0.02
CA LEU A 140 -5.34 0.88 -1.19
C LEU A 140 -5.49 1.75 -2.42
N ALA A 141 -4.45 1.79 -3.26
CA ALA A 141 -4.43 2.59 -4.48
C ALA A 141 -5.25 1.91 -5.59
N LEU A 142 -6.43 2.47 -5.87
CA LEU A 142 -7.44 1.97 -6.80
C LEU A 142 -7.73 3.01 -7.88
N ASN A 143 -7.66 2.62 -9.15
CA ASN A 143 -7.73 3.55 -10.27
C ASN A 143 -6.81 4.75 -10.05
N TYR A 144 -5.61 4.43 -9.57
CA TYR A 144 -4.64 5.39 -9.11
C TYR A 144 -3.52 5.59 -10.13
N GLY A 145 -3.00 6.81 -10.18
CA GLY A 145 -1.76 7.16 -10.88
C GLY A 145 -1.26 8.51 -10.38
N GLY A 146 0.03 8.60 -10.02
CA GLY A 146 0.62 9.78 -9.39
C GLY A 146 0.51 11.06 -10.22
N ARG A 147 0.56 10.96 -11.55
CA ARG A 147 0.27 12.14 -12.42
C ARG A 147 -1.17 12.62 -12.25
N GLY A 148 -2.13 11.70 -12.17
CA GLY A 148 -3.54 12.02 -11.93
C GLY A 148 -3.76 12.62 -10.56
N GLU A 149 -3.10 12.12 -9.52
CA GLU A 149 -3.15 12.66 -8.17
C GLU A 149 -2.63 14.11 -8.10
N ILE A 150 -1.47 14.38 -8.72
CA ILE A 150 -0.92 15.75 -8.80
C ILE A 150 -1.91 16.68 -9.50
N LEU A 151 -2.50 16.25 -10.62
CA LEU A 151 -3.51 17.05 -11.33
C LEU A 151 -4.77 17.25 -10.50
N HIS A 152 -5.20 16.26 -9.73
CA HIS A 152 -6.32 16.37 -8.81
C HIS A 152 -6.06 17.44 -7.74
N ALA A 153 -4.89 17.42 -7.11
CA ALA A 153 -4.49 18.41 -6.13
C ALA A 153 -4.44 19.84 -6.72
N VAL A 154 -3.83 20.00 -7.91
CA VAL A 154 -3.79 21.31 -8.59
C VAL A 154 -5.19 21.81 -8.93
N ASN A 155 -6.08 20.94 -9.44
CA ASN A 155 -7.44 21.34 -9.79
C ASN A 155 -8.28 21.71 -8.55
N SER A 156 -8.06 21.08 -7.39
CA SER A 156 -8.74 21.49 -6.15
C SER A 156 -8.37 22.92 -5.75
N PHE A 157 -7.10 23.30 -5.85
CA PHE A 157 -6.64 24.65 -5.57
C PHE A 157 -7.22 25.70 -6.53
N LEU A 158 -7.29 25.36 -7.83
CA LEU A 158 -7.90 26.24 -8.84
C LEU A 158 -9.40 26.43 -8.56
N HIS A 159 -10.09 25.37 -8.15
CA HIS A 159 -11.50 25.45 -7.78
C HIS A 159 -11.73 26.34 -6.55
N ASP A 160 -10.80 26.31 -5.60
CA ASP A 160 -10.83 27.14 -4.39
C ASP A 160 -10.33 28.58 -4.63
N GLY A 161 -9.97 28.93 -5.89
CA GLY A 161 -9.56 30.27 -6.29
C GLY A 161 -8.16 30.67 -5.79
N ARG A 162 -7.29 29.71 -5.47
CA ARG A 162 -5.91 29.98 -5.04
C ARG A 162 -5.06 30.47 -6.21
N GLU A 163 -4.28 31.54 -6.01
CA GLU A 163 -3.36 32.10 -6.98
C GLU A 163 -1.95 31.48 -6.91
N ALA A 164 -1.58 30.90 -5.76
CA ALA A 164 -0.28 30.26 -5.54
C ALA A 164 -0.42 29.08 -4.59
N VAL A 165 0.45 28.08 -4.77
CA VAL A 165 0.51 26.84 -3.99
C VAL A 165 1.97 26.57 -3.65
N ASN A 166 2.26 26.21 -2.41
CA ASN A 166 3.57 25.77 -1.96
C ASN A 166 3.65 24.23 -1.80
N GLU A 167 4.81 23.72 -1.39
CA GLU A 167 5.05 22.29 -1.24
C GLU A 167 4.22 21.68 -0.11
N GLU A 168 4.01 22.41 0.99
CA GLU A 168 3.19 21.97 2.13
C GLU A 168 1.72 21.86 1.72
N ASP A 169 1.20 22.84 0.97
CA ASP A 169 -0.15 22.78 0.41
C ASP A 169 -0.33 21.54 -0.48
N MET A 170 0.65 21.31 -1.39
CA MET A 170 0.61 20.14 -2.27
C MET A 170 0.63 18.85 -1.49
N THR A 171 1.49 18.72 -0.47
CA THR A 171 1.59 17.52 0.38
C THR A 171 0.28 17.28 1.13
N ALA A 172 -0.35 18.33 1.65
CA ALA A 172 -1.65 18.24 2.33
C ALA A 172 -2.80 17.86 1.39
N ALA A 173 -2.67 18.10 0.09
CA ALA A 173 -3.67 17.74 -0.92
C ALA A 173 -3.45 16.35 -1.55
N MET A 174 -2.34 15.67 -1.22
CA MET A 174 -2.15 14.29 -1.68
C MET A 174 -3.11 13.32 -0.98
N TYR A 175 -3.49 12.27 -1.67
CA TYR A 175 -4.39 11.25 -1.12
C TYR A 175 -3.84 10.56 0.13
N THR A 176 -2.52 10.56 0.31
CA THR A 176 -1.83 9.96 1.46
C THR A 176 -1.54 10.93 2.59
N HIS A 177 -2.18 12.12 2.62
CA HIS A 177 -1.91 13.19 3.60
C HIS A 177 -2.09 12.77 5.07
N GLU A 178 -2.85 11.74 5.34
CA GLU A 178 -3.02 11.18 6.68
C GLU A 178 -1.88 10.21 7.08
N SER A 179 -1.09 9.76 6.12
CA SER A 179 0.07 8.90 6.36
C SER A 179 1.33 9.73 6.61
N PRO A 180 2.31 9.22 7.36
CA PRO A 180 3.65 9.82 7.41
C PRO A 180 4.28 9.92 6.01
N GLU A 181 5.37 10.69 5.89
CA GLU A 181 6.19 10.67 4.68
C GLU A 181 6.59 9.25 4.29
N LEU A 182 6.66 9.01 2.99
CA LEU A 182 6.98 7.71 2.44
C LEU A 182 8.49 7.43 2.60
N ASP A 183 8.83 6.38 3.32
CA ASP A 183 10.22 5.97 3.55
C ASP A 183 10.74 5.00 2.50
N LEU A 184 9.92 4.00 2.11
CA LEU A 184 10.35 2.89 1.27
C LEU A 184 9.27 2.47 0.26
N ILE A 185 9.66 2.31 -1.00
CA ILE A 185 8.85 1.62 -2.02
C ILE A 185 9.49 0.26 -2.30
N VAL A 186 8.73 -0.80 -2.11
CA VAL A 186 9.09 -2.17 -2.46
C VAL A 186 8.39 -2.55 -3.76
N ARG A 187 9.14 -3.01 -4.76
CA ARG A 187 8.57 -3.61 -5.96
C ARG A 187 9.04 -5.04 -6.14
N THR A 188 8.07 -5.95 -6.24
CA THR A 188 8.28 -7.37 -6.52
C THR A 188 8.30 -7.66 -8.03
N GLY A 189 8.80 -8.83 -8.42
CA GLY A 189 8.71 -9.33 -9.78
C GLY A 189 9.81 -8.88 -10.74
N GLY A 190 10.90 -8.26 -10.26
CA GLY A 190 12.12 -8.01 -11.03
C GLY A 190 12.13 -6.76 -11.92
N ASP A 191 11.03 -6.06 -12.06
CA ASP A 191 10.99 -4.80 -12.82
C ASP A 191 11.50 -3.62 -11.96
N MET A 192 12.41 -2.79 -12.51
CA MET A 192 13.05 -1.67 -11.80
C MET A 192 12.47 -0.32 -12.24
N ARG A 193 11.21 -0.05 -11.90
CA ARG A 193 10.49 1.21 -12.16
C ARG A 193 9.32 1.37 -11.19
N ILE A 194 8.89 2.60 -10.91
CA ILE A 194 7.75 2.88 -10.01
C ILE A 194 6.40 2.98 -10.73
N SER A 195 6.38 2.98 -12.07
CA SER A 195 5.17 2.86 -12.89
C SER A 195 4.05 3.84 -12.50
N ASN A 196 4.36 5.13 -12.40
CA ASN A 196 3.40 6.18 -12.05
C ASN A 196 2.79 6.03 -10.63
N PHE A 197 3.49 5.33 -9.72
CA PHE A 197 3.04 5.14 -8.34
C PHE A 197 3.66 6.18 -7.41
N LEU A 198 2.84 6.86 -6.59
CA LEU A 198 3.22 7.79 -5.53
C LEU A 198 4.33 8.78 -5.92
N LEU A 199 4.18 9.45 -7.11
CA LEU A 199 5.26 10.28 -7.68
C LEU A 199 5.69 11.43 -6.78
N TRP A 200 4.74 12.11 -6.14
CA TRP A 200 5.03 13.19 -5.21
C TRP A 200 5.73 12.66 -3.95
N GLN A 201 5.16 11.64 -3.35
CA GLN A 201 5.60 11.04 -2.11
C GLN A 201 6.95 10.31 -2.25
N ALA A 202 7.28 9.85 -3.47
CA ALA A 202 8.51 9.12 -3.76
C ALA A 202 9.77 9.98 -3.83
N ALA A 203 9.65 11.31 -3.73
CA ALA A 203 10.76 12.25 -3.96
C ALA A 203 12.02 11.91 -3.14
N TYR A 204 11.86 11.45 -1.90
CA TYR A 204 12.95 11.06 -1.00
C TYR A 204 12.82 9.63 -0.47
N ALA A 205 11.86 8.84 -1.00
CA ALA A 205 11.70 7.45 -0.61
C ALA A 205 12.84 6.58 -1.16
N GLU A 206 13.29 5.64 -0.36
CA GLU A 206 14.20 4.59 -0.82
C GLU A 206 13.44 3.58 -1.70
N LEU A 207 14.15 2.98 -2.67
CA LEU A 207 13.56 1.99 -3.57
C LEU A 207 14.21 0.63 -3.33
N TYR A 208 13.38 -0.40 -3.14
CA TYR A 208 13.82 -1.79 -3.03
C TYR A 208 13.15 -2.64 -4.11
N PHE A 209 13.95 -3.25 -4.97
CA PHE A 209 13.49 -4.13 -6.05
C PHE A 209 13.90 -5.56 -5.77
N THR A 210 12.98 -6.52 -5.99
CA THR A 210 13.24 -7.95 -5.82
C THR A 210 12.65 -8.76 -6.96
N ASP A 211 13.31 -9.86 -7.33
CA ASP A 211 12.85 -10.81 -8.34
C ASP A 211 11.73 -11.72 -7.82
N VAL A 212 11.49 -11.75 -6.51
CA VAL A 212 10.41 -12.52 -5.90
C VAL A 212 9.08 -12.05 -6.47
N LEU A 213 8.25 -13.00 -6.94
CA LEU A 213 6.91 -12.69 -7.45
C LEU A 213 5.95 -12.45 -6.29
N TRP A 214 5.04 -11.47 -6.41
CA TRP A 214 4.19 -11.04 -5.31
C TRP A 214 3.50 -12.18 -4.53
N PRO A 215 2.89 -13.23 -5.13
CA PRO A 215 2.28 -14.30 -4.35
C PRO A 215 3.25 -15.11 -3.48
N ASP A 216 4.54 -15.10 -3.79
CA ASP A 216 5.59 -15.80 -3.02
C ASP A 216 6.37 -14.84 -2.08
N PHE A 217 6.08 -13.53 -2.10
CA PHE A 217 6.76 -12.52 -1.27
C PHE A 217 6.32 -12.69 0.20
N SER A 218 7.26 -13.02 1.06
CA SER A 218 6.98 -13.44 2.43
C SER A 218 7.20 -12.34 3.47
N ALA A 219 6.92 -12.63 4.75
CA ALA A 219 7.27 -11.79 5.88
C ALA A 219 8.78 -11.58 5.99
N GLU A 220 9.57 -12.62 5.74
CA GLU A 220 11.02 -12.57 5.74
C GLU A 220 11.57 -11.65 4.62
N ASP A 221 10.88 -11.58 3.47
CA ASP A 221 11.24 -10.65 2.40
C ASP A 221 10.94 -9.19 2.80
N VAL A 222 9.88 -8.94 3.56
CA VAL A 222 9.60 -7.62 4.17
C VAL A 222 10.72 -7.25 5.12
N ASP A 223 11.11 -8.16 6.01
CA ASP A 223 12.21 -7.93 6.95
C ASP A 223 13.54 -7.67 6.22
N ALA A 224 13.82 -8.40 5.14
CA ALA A 224 14.99 -8.15 4.30
C ALA A 224 14.97 -6.76 3.66
N ALA A 225 13.80 -6.27 3.24
CA ALA A 225 13.65 -4.91 2.71
C ALA A 225 13.89 -3.85 3.81
N ILE A 226 13.40 -4.08 5.03
CA ILE A 226 13.63 -3.21 6.20
C ILE A 226 15.12 -3.17 6.55
N GLU A 227 15.79 -4.31 6.61
CA GLU A 227 17.23 -4.37 6.91
C GLU A 227 18.08 -3.71 5.80
N ASN A 228 17.68 -3.87 4.53
CA ASN A 228 18.31 -3.15 3.42
C ASN A 228 18.17 -1.63 3.60
N PHE A 229 16.99 -1.15 3.98
CA PHE A 229 16.75 0.26 4.28
C PHE A 229 17.65 0.77 5.42
N LYS A 230 17.74 0.03 6.55
CA LYS A 230 18.60 0.38 7.68
C LYS A 230 20.09 0.49 7.29
N SER A 231 20.54 -0.35 6.35
CA SER A 231 21.93 -0.36 5.90
C SER A 231 22.31 0.86 5.05
N ARG A 232 21.33 1.60 4.52
CA ARG A 232 21.55 2.77 3.66
C ARG A 232 21.80 4.02 4.50
N LYS A 233 22.78 4.83 4.10
CA LYS A 233 22.99 6.16 4.67
C LYS A 233 22.12 7.17 3.94
N ARG A 234 20.99 7.56 4.53
CA ARG A 234 20.14 8.64 3.98
C ARG A 234 20.88 9.99 4.08
N ARG A 235 21.11 10.62 2.94
CA ARG A 235 21.82 11.91 2.85
C ARG A 235 20.91 12.97 2.25
N PHE A 236 19.87 13.38 2.85
CA PHE A 236 18.89 14.40 2.37
C PHE A 236 19.55 15.66 1.74
N GLY A 237 20.42 15.49 0.75
CA GLY A 237 21.16 16.58 0.11
C GLY A 237 22.20 17.27 0.97
N GLY A 238 22.44 16.82 2.21
CA GLY A 238 23.51 17.30 3.09
C GLY A 238 24.84 16.58 2.84
N VAL A 239 25.98 17.28 2.99
CA VAL A 239 27.36 16.77 2.88
C VAL A 239 27.68 15.93 4.09
#